data_9f8d41c6d8e132d13a04d3f2133003dd
#
_entry.id   9f8d41c6d8e132d13a04d3f2133003dd
#
_cell.length_a   1.000
_cell.length_b   1.000
_cell.length_c   1.000
_cell.angle_alpha   90.00
_cell.angle_beta   90.00
_cell.angle_gamma   90.00
#
_symmetry.space_group_name_H-M   'P 1'
#
loop_
_entity.id
_entity.type
_entity.pdbx_description
1 polymer ?
#
loop_
_entity_poly.entity_id
_entity_poly.type
_entity_poly.pdbx_seq_one_letter_code
_entity_poly.pdbx_strand_id
1 'polypeptide(L)'
;EVGECIDAVEQVISFNHAYCSDALNQIADAFDTEWEVEGKTIHLRKVEYFKDNPLALSYGKGNGFKKEISRSNKSDSRNFEILYVQGGTDNIVPGKYGNSELLLPKSQTLVYEGVSYLSSADGRYITQKGKELVSKAEDSLDCSDIYPKRIGSVTSVIEVDKGKHFYDFIDNTIPEELNFSDCLIEGETMTVIPQSGMLVGKEFDVKYKHAERRFEIVPQGRSLAMPSTKIIRVLIFI
;
A
#
# COMPACT_ATOMS: atom_id res chain seq x y z
N GLU A 1 27.56 1.84 4.67
CA GLU A 1 26.83 3.09 4.97
C GLU A 1 25.53 3.14 4.18
N VAL A 2 24.54 3.88 4.68
CA VAL A 2 23.30 4.15 3.96
C VAL A 2 23.46 5.49 3.24
N GLY A 3 23.22 5.49 1.95
CA GLY A 3 23.28 6.66 1.10
C GLY A 3 21.94 7.33 0.88
N GLU A 4 21.68 7.79 -0.34
CA GLU A 4 20.40 8.38 -0.70
C GLU A 4 19.29 7.33 -0.70
N CYS A 5 18.16 7.67 -0.10
CA CYS A 5 16.95 6.85 -0.10
C CYS A 5 15.78 7.65 -0.66
N ILE A 6 14.88 6.96 -1.35
CA ILE A 6 13.62 7.58 -1.79
C ILE A 6 12.79 8.00 -0.58
N ASP A 7 12.04 9.08 -0.74
CA ASP A 7 11.02 9.48 0.23
C ASP A 7 9.75 8.66 -0.04
N ALA A 8 9.38 7.81 0.90
CA ALA A 8 8.27 6.87 0.74
C ALA A 8 7.55 6.63 2.07
N VAL A 9 6.34 6.11 1.99
CA VAL A 9 5.55 5.73 3.17
C VAL A 9 6.20 4.52 3.84
N GLU A 10 6.34 4.55 5.16
CA GLU A 10 6.89 3.44 5.94
C GLU A 10 6.09 2.15 5.71
N GLN A 11 6.81 1.06 5.44
CA GLN A 11 6.25 -0.27 5.23
C GLN A 11 6.91 -1.29 6.16
N VAL A 12 6.17 -2.34 6.52
CA VAL A 12 6.71 -3.45 7.30
C VAL A 12 7.18 -4.53 6.33
N ILE A 13 8.49 -4.78 6.33
CA ILE A 13 9.09 -5.85 5.54
C ILE A 13 9.72 -6.85 6.51
N SER A 14 9.43 -8.13 6.33
CA SER A 14 10.01 -9.21 7.13
C SER A 14 10.99 -10.03 6.31
N PHE A 15 12.15 -10.31 6.88
CA PHE A 15 13.17 -11.15 6.26
C PHE A 15 13.27 -12.48 7.01
N ASN A 16 13.26 -13.57 6.28
CA ASN A 16 13.45 -14.90 6.84
C ASN A 16 14.72 -15.52 6.24
N HIS A 17 15.83 -15.43 6.96
CA HIS A 17 17.15 -15.96 6.55
C HIS A 17 17.57 -15.56 5.11
N ALA A 18 17.20 -14.34 4.67
CA ALA A 18 17.54 -13.86 3.35
C ALA A 18 19.02 -13.45 3.24
N TYR A 19 19.64 -13.68 2.08
CA TYR A 19 20.92 -13.07 1.77
C TYR A 19 20.77 -11.55 1.66
N CYS A 20 21.85 -10.80 1.90
CA CYS A 20 21.80 -9.33 1.84
C CYS A 20 21.30 -8.79 0.49
N SER A 21 21.70 -9.42 -0.61
CA SER A 21 21.21 -9.07 -1.96
C SER A 21 19.70 -9.27 -2.11
N ASP A 22 19.19 -10.39 -1.59
CA ASP A 22 17.77 -10.72 -1.69
C ASP A 22 16.94 -9.80 -0.78
N ALA A 23 17.47 -9.44 0.39
CA ALA A 23 16.84 -8.47 1.26
C ALA A 23 16.78 -7.07 0.58
N LEU A 24 17.85 -6.64 -0.09
CA LEU A 24 17.87 -5.39 -0.84
C LEU A 24 16.90 -5.42 -2.03
N ASN A 25 16.80 -6.55 -2.75
CA ASN A 25 15.82 -6.72 -3.80
C ASN A 25 14.38 -6.63 -3.25
N GLN A 26 14.09 -7.31 -2.14
CA GLN A 26 12.77 -7.24 -1.50
C GLN A 26 12.41 -5.82 -1.05
N ILE A 27 13.38 -5.07 -0.53
CA ILE A 27 13.18 -3.65 -0.18
C ILE A 27 12.90 -2.84 -1.45
N ALA A 28 13.70 -3.00 -2.50
CA ALA A 28 13.53 -2.26 -3.74
C ALA A 28 12.17 -2.56 -4.39
N ASP A 29 11.77 -3.82 -4.43
CA ASP A 29 10.45 -4.23 -4.95
C ASP A 29 9.30 -3.65 -4.12
N ALA A 30 9.41 -3.67 -2.78
CA ALA A 30 8.38 -3.14 -1.89
C ALA A 30 8.16 -1.63 -2.06
N PHE A 31 9.19 -0.90 -2.44
CA PHE A 31 9.14 0.56 -2.65
C PHE A 31 9.13 0.97 -4.13
N ASP A 32 8.96 0.04 -5.06
CA ASP A 32 8.98 0.26 -6.51
C ASP A 32 10.19 1.11 -6.94
N THR A 33 11.37 0.72 -6.48
CA THR A 33 12.62 1.43 -6.72
C THR A 33 13.74 0.45 -7.10
N GLU A 34 14.97 0.94 -7.14
CA GLU A 34 16.18 0.17 -7.43
C GLU A 34 17.19 0.41 -6.30
N TRP A 35 18.19 -0.44 -6.22
CA TRP A 35 19.32 -0.22 -5.33
C TRP A 35 20.65 -0.32 -6.07
N GLU A 36 21.60 0.46 -5.63
CA GLU A 36 22.98 0.41 -6.12
C GLU A 36 23.99 0.55 -4.99
N VAL A 37 25.20 0.07 -5.25
CA VAL A 37 26.33 0.20 -4.30
C VAL A 37 27.42 1.06 -4.91
N GLU A 38 27.71 2.17 -4.28
CA GLU A 38 28.85 3.02 -4.60
C GLU A 38 29.91 2.90 -3.52
N GLY A 39 30.99 2.16 -3.81
CA GLY A 39 32.06 1.89 -2.83
C GLY A 39 31.56 1.04 -1.65
N LYS A 40 31.29 1.68 -0.50
CA LYS A 40 30.72 1.04 0.71
C LYS A 40 29.37 1.61 1.11
N THR A 41 28.75 2.38 0.22
CA THR A 41 27.48 3.05 0.47
C THR A 41 26.40 2.40 -0.39
N ILE A 42 25.26 2.09 0.20
CA ILE A 42 24.09 1.53 -0.47
C ILE A 42 23.07 2.67 -0.66
N HIS A 43 22.67 2.88 -1.90
CA HIS A 43 21.61 3.81 -2.28
C HIS A 43 20.34 3.04 -2.66
N LEU A 44 19.21 3.59 -2.28
CA LEU A 44 17.88 3.07 -2.61
C LEU A 44 17.13 4.11 -3.42
N ARG A 45 17.36 4.14 -4.73
CA ARG A 45 16.86 5.15 -5.66
C ARG A 45 16.76 4.57 -7.06
N LYS A 46 16.03 5.22 -7.96
CA LYS A 46 16.09 4.86 -9.39
C LYS A 46 17.47 5.18 -9.94
N VAL A 47 18.08 4.19 -10.56
CA VAL A 47 19.43 4.31 -11.14
C VAL A 47 19.31 4.86 -12.56
N GLU A 48 19.45 6.17 -12.69
CA GLU A 48 19.35 6.87 -13.98
C GLU A 48 20.72 7.42 -14.40
N TYR A 49 21.49 6.63 -15.11
CA TYR A 49 22.76 7.11 -15.68
C TYR A 49 22.50 8.00 -16.89
N PHE A 50 23.22 9.11 -16.96
CA PHE A 50 23.18 10.04 -18.10
C PHE A 50 21.82 10.71 -18.35
N LYS A 51 20.99 10.89 -17.32
CA LYS A 51 19.68 11.55 -17.43
C LYS A 51 19.75 12.92 -18.10
N ASP A 52 20.76 13.74 -17.73
CA ASP A 52 20.95 15.10 -18.27
C ASP A 52 21.70 15.11 -19.63
N ASN A 53 22.32 14.01 -20.01
CA ASN A 53 23.02 13.86 -21.26
C ASN A 53 22.86 12.46 -21.84
N PRO A 54 21.64 12.10 -22.27
CA PRO A 54 21.35 10.76 -22.75
C PRO A 54 22.17 10.42 -23.97
N LEU A 55 22.66 9.19 -24.05
CA LEU A 55 23.39 8.69 -25.20
C LEU A 55 22.46 8.67 -26.42
N ALA A 56 22.76 9.50 -27.41
CA ALA A 56 22.03 9.52 -28.65
C ALA A 56 22.37 8.28 -29.50
N LEU A 57 21.41 7.37 -29.61
CA LEU A 57 21.52 6.17 -30.46
C LEU A 57 20.66 6.35 -31.73
N SER A 58 21.23 6.07 -32.88
CA SER A 58 20.50 6.11 -34.12
C SER A 58 20.86 4.91 -35.01
N TYR A 59 20.10 4.74 -36.07
CA TYR A 59 20.32 3.65 -37.01
C TYR A 59 21.55 3.90 -37.89
N GLY A 60 22.32 2.85 -38.13
CA GLY A 60 23.43 2.87 -39.07
C GLY A 60 24.81 2.56 -38.47
N LYS A 61 25.78 2.36 -39.30
CA LYS A 61 27.14 2.01 -38.89
C LYS A 61 27.77 3.16 -38.08
N GLY A 62 28.16 2.87 -36.88
CA GLY A 62 28.78 3.83 -35.98
C GLY A 62 27.78 4.59 -35.07
N ASN A 63 26.47 4.42 -35.24
CA ASN A 63 25.44 5.17 -34.54
C ASN A 63 24.79 4.39 -33.36
N GLY A 64 25.37 3.28 -32.94
CA GLY A 64 24.93 2.48 -31.82
C GLY A 64 24.11 1.23 -32.15
N PHE A 65 23.28 1.27 -33.20
CA PHE A 65 22.50 0.11 -33.61
C PHE A 65 23.09 -0.51 -34.87
N LYS A 66 23.45 -1.81 -34.83
CA LYS A 66 24.04 -2.54 -35.96
C LYS A 66 23.03 -3.30 -36.81
N LYS A 67 21.86 -3.63 -36.22
CA LYS A 67 20.79 -4.41 -36.86
C LYS A 67 19.45 -3.76 -36.61
N GLU A 68 18.44 -4.27 -37.27
CA GLU A 68 17.06 -3.82 -37.08
C GLU A 68 16.65 -3.84 -35.61
N ILE A 69 15.99 -2.76 -35.16
CA ILE A 69 15.33 -2.72 -33.88
C ILE A 69 14.07 -3.55 -34.02
N SER A 70 14.03 -4.70 -33.38
CA SER A 70 12.80 -5.49 -33.27
C SER A 70 12.08 -5.16 -31.98
N ARG A 71 10.77 -5.03 -32.03
CA ARG A 71 9.91 -4.98 -30.86
C ARG A 71 9.47 -6.41 -30.55
N SER A 72 9.91 -6.94 -29.44
CA SER A 72 9.36 -8.18 -28.89
C SER A 72 8.51 -7.84 -27.65
N ASN A 73 7.33 -8.39 -27.58
CA ASN A 73 6.60 -8.41 -26.31
C ASN A 73 7.27 -9.48 -25.44
N LYS A 74 7.56 -9.16 -24.18
CA LYS A 74 7.86 -10.21 -23.20
C LYS A 74 6.64 -11.13 -23.14
N SER A 75 6.87 -12.42 -23.03
CA SER A 75 5.83 -13.45 -23.03
C SER A 75 4.65 -13.19 -22.08
N ASP A 76 4.89 -12.40 -21.04
CA ASP A 76 3.90 -12.08 -20.00
C ASP A 76 3.22 -10.72 -20.22
N SER A 77 3.69 -9.87 -21.14
CA SER A 77 3.04 -8.59 -21.44
C SER A 77 2.00 -8.77 -22.55
N ARG A 78 0.77 -9.09 -22.19
CA ARG A 78 -0.36 -9.09 -23.12
C ARG A 78 -0.89 -7.67 -23.28
N ASN A 79 -1.17 -7.25 -24.51
CA ASN A 79 -1.95 -6.04 -24.72
C ASN A 79 -3.41 -6.36 -24.36
N PHE A 80 -3.93 -5.77 -23.31
CA PHE A 80 -5.32 -5.86 -22.93
C PHE A 80 -6.03 -4.52 -23.09
N GLU A 81 -7.32 -4.56 -23.26
CA GLU A 81 -8.20 -3.40 -23.42
C GLU A 81 -9.14 -3.26 -22.20
N ILE A 82 -9.35 -4.36 -21.50
CA ILE A 82 -10.18 -4.45 -20.30
C ILE A 82 -9.32 -5.06 -19.21
N LEU A 83 -9.19 -4.35 -18.09
CA LEU A 83 -8.50 -4.84 -16.90
C LEU A 83 -9.49 -5.05 -15.77
N TYR A 84 -9.72 -6.28 -15.40
CA TYR A 84 -10.47 -6.63 -14.20
C TYR A 84 -9.59 -6.42 -12.96
N VAL A 85 -10.17 -5.82 -11.93
CA VAL A 85 -9.46 -5.55 -10.67
C VAL A 85 -10.18 -6.28 -9.55
N GLN A 86 -9.48 -7.17 -8.90
CA GLN A 86 -9.97 -7.92 -7.75
C GLN A 86 -9.44 -7.26 -6.47
N GLY A 87 -10.31 -6.62 -5.70
CA GLY A 87 -9.98 -6.05 -4.40
C GLY A 87 -10.04 -7.08 -3.27
N GLY A 88 -9.56 -6.69 -2.08
CA GLY A 88 -9.61 -7.53 -0.90
C GLY A 88 -11.02 -7.74 -0.37
N THR A 89 -11.18 -8.79 0.42
CA THR A 89 -12.44 -9.19 1.06
C THR A 89 -12.49 -8.82 2.55
N ASP A 90 -11.34 -8.49 3.13
CA ASP A 90 -11.22 -8.19 4.54
C ASP A 90 -11.97 -6.90 4.90
N ASN A 91 -12.55 -6.87 6.09
CA ASN A 91 -13.29 -5.72 6.62
C ASN A 91 -14.52 -5.31 5.79
N ILE A 92 -15.12 -6.24 5.06
CA ILE A 92 -16.33 -6.01 4.27
C ILE A 92 -17.48 -6.88 4.80
N VAL A 93 -18.62 -6.25 5.04
CA VAL A 93 -19.90 -6.96 5.30
C VAL A 93 -20.66 -7.04 4.00
N PRO A 94 -20.75 -8.20 3.32
CA PRO A 94 -21.37 -8.29 2.01
C PRO A 94 -22.83 -7.81 1.98
N GLY A 95 -23.57 -8.04 3.06
CA GLY A 95 -24.97 -7.62 3.19
C GLY A 95 -25.16 -6.10 3.26
N LYS A 96 -24.17 -5.35 3.77
CA LYS A 96 -24.21 -3.88 3.81
C LYS A 96 -23.57 -3.26 2.56
N TYR A 97 -22.43 -3.77 2.14
CA TYR A 97 -21.68 -3.23 1.01
C TYR A 97 -22.26 -3.64 -0.36
N GLY A 98 -22.96 -4.78 -0.41
CA GLY A 98 -23.56 -5.32 -1.63
C GLY A 98 -22.60 -6.17 -2.48
N ASN A 99 -21.36 -6.39 -2.01
CA ASN A 99 -20.40 -7.31 -2.62
C ASN A 99 -19.46 -7.88 -1.54
N SER A 100 -18.86 -9.03 -1.81
CA SER A 100 -17.86 -9.66 -0.92
C SER A 100 -16.45 -9.11 -1.08
N GLU A 101 -16.17 -8.36 -2.13
CA GLU A 101 -14.85 -7.81 -2.48
C GLU A 101 -14.94 -6.29 -2.58
N LEU A 102 -13.84 -5.59 -2.28
CA LEU A 102 -13.74 -4.16 -2.52
C LEU A 102 -13.78 -3.88 -4.02
N LEU A 103 -14.73 -3.05 -4.43
CA LEU A 103 -14.91 -2.67 -5.83
C LEU A 103 -14.25 -1.33 -6.14
N LEU A 104 -13.91 -1.13 -7.40
CA LEU A 104 -13.55 0.19 -7.92
C LEU A 104 -14.71 1.19 -7.76
N PRO A 105 -14.43 2.50 -7.67
CA PRO A 105 -15.46 3.52 -7.78
C PRO A 105 -16.25 3.34 -9.08
N LYS A 106 -17.59 3.28 -8.99
CA LYS A 106 -18.46 2.98 -10.14
C LYS A 106 -18.58 4.15 -11.09
N SER A 107 -18.46 3.89 -12.40
CA SER A 107 -18.66 4.87 -13.49
C SER A 107 -17.83 6.15 -13.32
N GLN A 108 -16.62 6.05 -12.78
CA GLN A 108 -15.75 7.19 -12.56
C GLN A 108 -14.57 7.21 -13.51
N THR A 109 -14.08 8.44 -13.81
CA THR A 109 -12.84 8.62 -14.55
C THR A 109 -11.68 8.63 -13.58
N LEU A 110 -10.74 7.71 -13.78
CA LEU A 110 -9.48 7.59 -13.04
C LEU A 110 -8.35 8.10 -13.93
N VAL A 111 -7.35 8.77 -13.38
CA VAL A 111 -6.20 9.26 -14.13
C VAL A 111 -4.94 8.65 -13.54
N TYR A 112 -4.14 8.03 -14.38
CA TYR A 112 -2.85 7.46 -14.03
C TYR A 112 -1.83 7.82 -15.12
N GLU A 113 -0.70 8.41 -14.75
CA GLU A 113 0.37 8.85 -15.67
C GLU A 113 -0.13 9.66 -16.88
N GLY A 114 -1.11 10.54 -16.66
CA GLY A 114 -1.71 11.37 -17.71
C GLY A 114 -2.69 10.64 -18.64
N VAL A 115 -2.90 9.34 -18.45
CA VAL A 115 -3.89 8.56 -19.18
C VAL A 115 -5.18 8.47 -18.38
N SER A 116 -6.31 8.71 -19.04
CA SER A 116 -7.63 8.59 -18.41
C SER A 116 -8.23 7.21 -18.64
N TYR A 117 -8.74 6.63 -17.58
CA TYR A 117 -9.45 5.35 -17.57
C TYR A 117 -10.86 5.56 -17.07
N LEU A 118 -11.79 4.72 -17.51
CA LEU A 118 -13.16 4.70 -17.04
C LEU A 118 -13.43 3.39 -16.31
N SER A 119 -13.90 3.48 -15.07
CA SER A 119 -14.35 2.30 -14.33
C SER A 119 -15.75 1.87 -14.80
N SER A 120 -16.01 0.59 -14.75
CA SER A 120 -17.29 0.00 -15.14
C SER A 120 -18.43 0.42 -14.20
N ALA A 121 -19.66 0.26 -14.66
CA ALA A 121 -20.86 0.58 -13.87
C ALA A 121 -21.02 -0.30 -12.63
N ASP A 122 -20.47 -1.50 -12.65
CA ASP A 122 -20.44 -2.44 -11.52
C ASP A 122 -19.16 -2.31 -10.66
N GLY A 123 -18.16 -1.53 -11.13
CA GLY A 123 -16.90 -1.33 -10.41
C GLY A 123 -15.90 -2.50 -10.50
N ARG A 124 -16.05 -3.40 -11.48
CA ARG A 124 -15.22 -4.60 -11.57
C ARG A 124 -14.01 -4.47 -12.49
N TYR A 125 -14.07 -3.58 -13.46
CA TYR A 125 -12.98 -3.41 -14.44
C TYR A 125 -12.81 -1.96 -14.86
N ILE A 126 -11.68 -1.68 -15.47
CA ILE A 126 -11.36 -0.39 -16.09
C ILE A 126 -11.06 -0.58 -17.58
N THR A 127 -11.36 0.46 -18.35
CA THR A 127 -10.98 0.58 -19.77
C THR A 127 -10.34 1.94 -20.01
N GLN A 128 -9.53 2.07 -21.04
CA GLN A 128 -8.99 3.39 -21.41
C GLN A 128 -10.09 4.27 -21.97
N LYS A 129 -10.29 5.45 -21.36
CA LYS A 129 -11.36 6.37 -21.76
C LYS A 129 -11.12 6.89 -23.17
N GLY A 130 -12.18 6.82 -24.00
CA GLY A 130 -12.13 7.31 -25.38
C GLY A 130 -11.45 6.39 -26.40
N LYS A 131 -10.99 5.22 -25.96
CA LYS A 131 -10.47 4.19 -26.85
C LYS A 131 -11.57 3.17 -27.18
N GLU A 132 -11.72 2.86 -28.47
CA GLU A 132 -12.63 1.81 -28.90
C GLU A 132 -12.03 0.42 -28.56
N LEU A 133 -12.86 -0.46 -28.06
CA LEU A 133 -12.48 -1.84 -27.72
C LEU A 133 -12.56 -2.70 -29.00
N VAL A 134 -11.42 -2.96 -29.61
CA VAL A 134 -11.30 -3.68 -30.88
C VAL A 134 -11.19 -5.19 -30.66
N SER A 135 -10.22 -5.58 -29.83
CA SER A 135 -9.93 -6.99 -29.57
C SER A 135 -10.70 -7.58 -28.41
N LYS A 136 -11.20 -6.68 -27.51
CA LYS A 136 -11.79 -7.05 -26.22
C LYS A 136 -10.89 -7.98 -25.39
N ALA A 137 -9.59 -7.84 -25.57
CA ALA A 137 -8.61 -8.60 -24.81
C ALA A 137 -8.72 -8.22 -23.33
N GLU A 138 -8.81 -9.20 -22.47
CA GLU A 138 -9.03 -9.06 -21.04
C GLU A 138 -7.80 -9.53 -20.26
N ASP A 139 -7.57 -8.89 -19.13
CA ASP A 139 -6.59 -9.31 -18.13
C ASP A 139 -7.15 -9.04 -16.74
N SER A 140 -6.51 -9.59 -15.71
CA SER A 140 -6.91 -9.40 -14.32
C SER A 140 -5.73 -8.97 -13.46
N LEU A 141 -6.00 -8.06 -12.53
CA LEU A 141 -5.05 -7.59 -11.54
C LEU A 141 -5.56 -7.97 -10.15
N ASP A 142 -4.76 -8.73 -9.45
CA ASP A 142 -5.01 -9.06 -8.04
C ASP A 142 -4.55 -7.89 -7.16
N CYS A 143 -5.50 -7.28 -6.45
CA CYS A 143 -5.33 -6.24 -5.45
C CYS A 143 -5.97 -6.68 -4.12
N SER A 144 -5.91 -7.95 -3.79
CA SER A 144 -6.53 -8.51 -2.57
C SER A 144 -5.95 -7.97 -1.26
N ASP A 145 -4.76 -7.37 -1.31
CA ASP A 145 -4.15 -6.63 -0.21
C ASP A 145 -4.78 -5.25 0.04
N ILE A 146 -5.60 -4.76 -0.92
CA ILE A 146 -6.34 -3.50 -0.82
C ILE A 146 -7.74 -3.80 -0.32
N TYR A 147 -8.01 -3.43 0.92
CA TYR A 147 -9.30 -3.58 1.60
C TYR A 147 -9.56 -2.36 2.50
N PRO A 148 -10.80 -2.15 2.97
CA PRO A 148 -11.12 -1.03 3.84
C PRO A 148 -10.28 -1.05 5.11
N LYS A 149 -9.38 -0.08 5.23
CA LYS A 149 -8.49 0.12 6.38
C LYS A 149 -8.09 1.57 6.46
N ARG A 150 -7.83 2.07 7.68
CA ARG A 150 -7.28 3.40 7.88
C ARG A 150 -5.83 3.31 8.37
N ILE A 151 -4.97 4.11 7.78
CA ILE A 151 -3.66 4.41 8.34
C ILE A 151 -3.79 5.74 9.07
N GLY A 152 -3.53 5.72 10.38
CA GLY A 152 -3.63 6.88 11.26
C GLY A 152 -2.30 7.19 11.94
N SER A 153 -2.30 8.21 12.78
CA SER A 153 -1.12 8.63 13.52
C SER A 153 -1.43 8.74 15.03
N VAL A 154 -0.57 8.19 15.86
CA VAL A 154 -0.64 8.45 17.31
C VAL A 154 -0.20 9.89 17.56
N THR A 155 -1.15 10.73 17.94
CA THR A 155 -0.87 12.14 18.28
C THR A 155 -0.55 12.31 19.75
N SER A 156 -1.13 11.47 20.62
CA SER A 156 -0.81 11.43 22.04
C SER A 156 -1.07 10.06 22.64
N VAL A 157 -0.41 9.78 23.76
CA VAL A 157 -0.52 8.54 24.52
C VAL A 157 -0.97 8.84 25.92
N ILE A 158 -1.90 8.06 26.44
CA ILE A 158 -2.44 8.19 27.80
C ILE A 158 -2.02 6.97 28.61
N GLU A 159 -1.32 7.19 29.70
CA GLU A 159 -0.98 6.13 30.63
C GLU A 159 -2.20 5.83 31.52
N VAL A 160 -2.77 4.64 31.37
CA VAL A 160 -3.96 4.22 32.12
C VAL A 160 -3.58 3.51 33.41
N ASP A 161 -2.57 2.63 33.38
CA ASP A 161 -2.05 1.91 34.54
C ASP A 161 -0.55 1.75 34.45
N LYS A 162 0.17 2.53 35.24
CA LYS A 162 1.65 2.51 35.25
C LYS A 162 2.23 1.19 35.71
N GLY A 163 1.56 0.54 36.66
CA GLY A 163 2.04 -0.73 37.21
C GLY A 163 1.93 -1.90 36.24
N LYS A 164 1.01 -1.81 35.31
CA LYS A 164 0.75 -2.84 34.29
C LYS A 164 1.18 -2.43 32.89
N HIS A 165 1.75 -1.25 32.72
CA HIS A 165 2.14 -0.69 31.42
C HIS A 165 0.98 -0.68 30.41
N PHE A 166 -0.20 -0.25 30.81
CA PHE A 166 -1.35 -0.05 29.95
C PHE A 166 -1.40 1.39 29.46
N TYR A 167 -1.49 1.53 28.15
CA TYR A 167 -1.54 2.81 27.48
C TYR A 167 -2.68 2.82 26.48
N ASP A 168 -3.43 3.92 26.45
CA ASP A 168 -4.33 4.25 25.36
C ASP A 168 -3.67 5.28 24.46
N PHE A 169 -4.20 5.46 23.28
CA PHE A 169 -3.67 6.48 22.38
C PHE A 169 -4.79 7.25 21.69
N ILE A 170 -4.44 8.46 21.24
CA ILE A 170 -5.35 9.37 20.54
C ILE A 170 -4.79 9.62 19.15
N ASP A 171 -5.68 9.66 18.16
CA ASP A 171 -5.39 10.10 16.80
C ASP A 171 -6.26 11.30 16.45
N ASN A 172 -5.71 12.51 16.58
CA ASN A 172 -6.40 13.75 16.25
C ASN A 172 -6.53 13.99 14.73
N THR A 173 -5.92 13.14 13.91
CA THR A 173 -6.05 13.23 12.44
C THR A 173 -7.34 12.61 11.93
N ILE A 174 -8.11 11.94 12.79
CA ILE A 174 -9.40 11.36 12.44
C ILE A 174 -10.41 12.49 12.18
N PRO A 175 -11.05 12.54 11.00
CA PRO A 175 -12.13 13.47 10.73
C PRO A 175 -13.27 13.33 11.74
N GLU A 176 -13.95 14.43 12.05
CA GLU A 176 -15.01 14.47 13.05
C GLU A 176 -16.22 13.61 12.62
N GLU A 177 -16.45 13.51 11.32
CA GLU A 177 -17.53 12.72 10.73
C GLU A 177 -17.29 11.21 10.77
N LEU A 178 -16.03 10.79 11.00
CA LEU A 178 -15.65 9.38 10.98
C LEU A 178 -15.73 8.76 12.37
N ASN A 179 -16.83 8.07 12.63
CA ASN A 179 -17.01 7.29 13.86
C ASN A 179 -16.79 5.80 13.57
N PHE A 180 -15.69 5.26 14.03
CA PHE A 180 -15.35 3.85 13.82
C PHE A 180 -16.29 2.87 14.50
N SER A 181 -16.99 3.31 15.57
CA SER A 181 -17.96 2.44 16.22
C SER A 181 -19.16 2.12 15.32
N ASP A 182 -19.47 3.01 14.36
CA ASP A 182 -20.56 2.79 13.40
C ASP A 182 -20.16 1.84 12.25
N CYS A 183 -18.86 1.62 12.12
CA CYS A 183 -18.26 0.73 11.10
C CYS A 183 -18.01 -0.68 11.64
N LEU A 184 -18.22 -0.93 12.93
CA LEU A 184 -17.91 -2.21 13.56
C LEU A 184 -18.87 -3.31 13.07
N ILE A 185 -18.31 -4.45 12.68
CA ILE A 185 -19.08 -5.65 12.36
C ILE A 185 -19.61 -6.25 13.66
N GLU A 186 -20.87 -6.64 13.69
CA GLU A 186 -21.49 -7.26 14.86
C GLU A 186 -20.78 -8.58 15.22
N GLY A 187 -20.33 -8.69 16.45
CA GLY A 187 -19.55 -9.84 16.94
C GLY A 187 -18.05 -9.75 16.77
N GLU A 188 -17.54 -8.75 16.04
CA GLU A 188 -16.12 -8.54 15.83
C GLU A 188 -15.54 -7.46 16.74
N THR A 189 -14.23 -7.48 16.91
CA THR A 189 -13.49 -6.50 17.71
C THR A 189 -12.60 -5.67 16.80
N MET A 190 -12.60 -4.37 17.00
CA MET A 190 -11.69 -3.47 16.29
C MET A 190 -10.25 -3.78 16.67
N THR A 191 -9.37 -3.90 15.68
CA THR A 191 -7.96 -4.16 15.89
C THR A 191 -7.07 -3.05 15.36
N VAL A 192 -5.90 -2.89 15.98
CA VAL A 192 -4.89 -1.91 15.61
C VAL A 192 -3.55 -2.60 15.46
N ILE A 193 -2.86 -2.31 14.37
CA ILE A 193 -1.51 -2.81 14.09
C ILE A 193 -0.57 -1.63 13.95
N PRO A 194 0.35 -1.39 14.91
CA PRO A 194 1.41 -0.40 14.77
C PRO A 194 2.30 -0.70 13.57
N GLN A 195 2.57 0.32 12.76
CA GLN A 195 3.41 0.21 11.55
C GLN A 195 4.86 0.61 11.81
N SER A 196 5.13 1.23 12.95
CA SER A 196 6.48 1.65 13.33
C SER A 196 6.71 1.52 14.84
N GLY A 197 7.97 1.61 15.27
CA GLY A 197 8.36 1.52 16.68
C GLY A 197 8.46 0.10 17.22
N MET A 198 8.53 -0.03 18.55
CA MET A 198 8.77 -1.32 19.23
C MET A 198 7.61 -2.31 19.11
N LEU A 199 6.41 -1.83 18.79
CA LEU A 199 5.20 -2.65 18.69
C LEU A 199 4.83 -2.98 17.25
N VAL A 200 5.71 -2.68 16.30
CA VAL A 200 5.47 -2.89 14.88
C VAL A 200 5.01 -4.32 14.56
N GLY A 201 3.95 -4.45 13.76
CA GLY A 201 3.41 -5.74 13.34
C GLY A 201 2.64 -6.53 14.40
N LYS A 202 2.51 -5.99 15.64
CA LYS A 202 1.69 -6.64 16.67
C LYS A 202 0.24 -6.16 16.54
N GLU A 203 -0.67 -7.06 16.75
CA GLU A 203 -2.10 -6.81 16.70
C GLU A 203 -2.67 -6.58 18.12
N PHE A 204 -3.49 -5.56 18.28
CA PHE A 204 -4.12 -5.21 19.55
C PHE A 204 -5.61 -4.97 19.35
N ASP A 205 -6.43 -5.62 20.18
CA ASP A 205 -7.84 -5.29 20.27
C ASP A 205 -8.03 -3.95 20.94
N VAL A 206 -8.91 -3.12 20.39
CA VAL A 206 -9.17 -1.78 20.90
C VAL A 206 -10.66 -1.46 20.97
N LYS A 207 -11.02 -0.52 21.84
CA LYS A 207 -12.32 0.14 21.87
C LYS A 207 -12.14 1.60 21.48
N TYR A 208 -12.95 2.07 20.54
CA TYR A 208 -12.89 3.46 20.10
C TYR A 208 -13.86 4.35 20.86
N LYS A 209 -13.36 5.50 21.33
CA LYS A 209 -14.12 6.59 21.94
C LYS A 209 -14.14 7.78 20.99
N HIS A 210 -15.23 7.93 20.27
CA HIS A 210 -15.34 8.93 19.20
C HIS A 210 -15.14 10.36 19.71
N ALA A 211 -15.77 10.77 20.82
CA ALA A 211 -15.66 12.12 21.37
C ALA A 211 -14.22 12.55 21.71
N GLU A 212 -13.37 11.59 22.07
CA GLU A 212 -11.97 11.82 22.46
C GLU A 212 -11.00 11.43 21.35
N ARG A 213 -11.48 10.84 20.24
CA ARG A 213 -10.67 10.20 19.19
C ARG A 213 -9.64 9.23 19.76
N ARG A 214 -10.04 8.54 20.84
CA ARG A 214 -9.20 7.69 21.68
C ARG A 214 -9.45 6.23 21.40
N PHE A 215 -8.36 5.49 21.33
CA PHE A 215 -8.35 4.04 21.27
C PHE A 215 -7.91 3.48 22.60
N GLU A 216 -8.81 2.77 23.26
CA GLU A 216 -8.56 2.07 24.51
C GLU A 216 -8.10 0.65 24.17
N ILE A 217 -6.86 0.31 24.51
CA ILE A 217 -6.33 -1.03 24.28
C ILE A 217 -7.00 -2.00 25.24
N VAL A 218 -7.57 -3.10 24.70
CA VAL A 218 -8.16 -4.16 25.52
C VAL A 218 -7.03 -5.03 26.06
N PRO A 219 -6.88 -5.19 27.38
CA PRO A 219 -5.82 -5.99 27.96
C PRO A 219 -5.97 -7.47 27.60
N GLN A 220 -4.99 -8.03 26.91
CA GLN A 220 -4.92 -9.46 26.59
C GLN A 220 -4.04 -10.27 27.57
N GLY A 221 -3.98 -9.85 28.81
CA GLY A 221 -3.21 -10.54 29.87
C GLY A 221 -1.69 -10.38 29.77
N ARG A 222 -1.19 -9.49 28.92
CA ARG A 222 0.24 -9.19 28.76
C ARG A 222 0.53 -7.73 29.04
N SER A 223 1.68 -7.47 29.68
CA SER A 223 2.23 -6.12 29.82
C SER A 223 2.56 -5.56 28.44
N LEU A 224 2.05 -4.38 28.12
CA LEU A 224 2.29 -3.69 26.85
C LEU A 224 3.44 -2.70 27.02
N ALA A 225 4.39 -2.70 26.10
CA ALA A 225 5.35 -1.62 26.01
C ALA A 225 4.64 -0.33 25.56
N MET A 226 5.16 0.83 25.98
CA MET A 226 4.63 2.13 25.59
C MET A 226 4.60 2.25 24.06
N PRO A 227 3.46 2.61 23.45
CA PRO A 227 3.42 2.89 22.02
C PRO A 227 4.24 4.14 21.72
N SER A 228 5.47 3.98 21.30
CA SER A 228 6.34 5.11 20.89
C SER A 228 6.14 5.50 19.43
N THR A 229 5.02 5.16 18.85
CA THR A 229 4.83 5.03 17.41
C THR A 229 4.08 6.20 16.82
N LYS A 230 4.59 6.74 15.72
CA LYS A 230 3.95 7.83 14.98
C LYS A 230 2.87 7.36 13.99
N ILE A 231 2.92 6.12 13.52
CA ILE A 231 2.03 5.60 12.47
C ILE A 231 1.37 4.31 12.94
N ILE A 232 0.05 4.25 12.87
CA ILE A 232 -0.76 3.10 13.24
C ILE A 232 -1.70 2.78 12.10
N ARG A 233 -1.73 1.50 11.69
CA ARG A 233 -2.82 1.00 10.86
C ARG A 233 -3.96 0.60 11.79
N VAL A 234 -5.11 1.24 11.62
CA VAL A 234 -6.35 0.83 12.26
C VAL A 234 -7.08 -0.08 11.27
N LEU A 235 -7.20 -1.35 11.61
CA LEU A 235 -8.06 -2.27 10.87
C LEU A 235 -9.47 -2.06 11.39
N ILE A 236 -10.36 -1.59 10.52
CA ILE A 236 -11.75 -1.38 10.83
C ILE A 236 -12.53 -2.39 10.00
N PHE A 237 -13.29 -3.21 10.68
CA PHE A 237 -14.25 -4.09 10.03
C PHE A 237 -15.48 -3.26 9.64
N ILE A 238 -15.68 -3.02 8.36
CA ILE A 238 -16.81 -2.28 7.81
C ILE A 238 -17.90 -3.24 7.33
#